data_469200165fee224081f95e56a7993fa6
#
_entry.id   469200165fee224081f95e56a7993fa6
#
_cell.length_a   1.000
_cell.length_b   1.000
_cell.length_c   1.000
_cell.angle_alpha   90.00
_cell.angle_beta   90.00
_cell.angle_gamma   90.00
#
_symmetry.space_group_name_H-M   'P 1'
#
loop_
_entity.id
_entity.type
_entity.pdbx_description
1 polymer ?
#
loop_
_entity_poly.entity_id
_entity_poly.type
_entity_poly.pdbx_seq_one_letter_code
_entity_poly.pdbx_strand_id
1 'polypeptide(L)'
;MTMRWDDFRRSSNVEDDRGESTGGGFSAAHGLGIGTIVILGLIGWALGIDPSVLINGAQILSGGGAPSQQTTQAPVADDARTAQTKDFIAAVLGDTEDRWTDMFTAMGRTYHPPRLRLYAGAIDGGCGMAQSAMGPFYCPQDKNVYLDMSFFQDLQDKFGACSDDKACKFAEAYVISHEIGHHVQDELGVLPRVMAKQQAASNSVEVNALQVRIELQADCYAGVWANRAQQKHNFLEPGDVDQALQTASAIGDDRLQKEMQGYVVPDSFTHGTSAQRKRWFLSGFNSGQISACDTLSASTL
;
A
#
# COMPACT_ATOMS: atom_id res chain seq x y z
N MET A 1 22.89 -8.03 8.28
CA MET A 1 21.90 -8.76 9.09
C MET A 1 20.52 -8.28 8.62
N THR A 2 19.49 -9.04 8.74
CA THR A 2 18.14 -8.72 8.22
C THR A 2 17.12 -8.95 9.31
N MET A 3 15.99 -8.26 9.26
CA MET A 3 14.81 -8.48 10.09
C MET A 3 14.56 -9.98 10.32
N ARG A 4 14.35 -10.37 11.58
CA ARG A 4 14.08 -11.77 11.98
C ARG A 4 12.56 -12.00 12.05
N TRP A 5 12.02 -12.72 11.10
CA TRP A 5 10.57 -12.97 10.98
C TRP A 5 10.21 -14.45 11.07
N ASP A 6 11.18 -15.32 11.28
CA ASP A 6 10.98 -16.77 11.30
C ASP A 6 10.00 -17.22 12.40
N ASP A 7 10.01 -16.51 13.53
CA ASP A 7 9.15 -16.78 14.69
C ASP A 7 7.74 -16.16 14.57
N PHE A 8 7.45 -15.42 13.49
CA PHE A 8 6.12 -14.86 13.27
C PHE A 8 5.13 -15.96 12.88
N ARG A 9 3.91 -15.88 13.39
CA ARG A 9 2.82 -16.75 12.95
C ARG A 9 2.50 -16.50 11.48
N ARG A 10 2.24 -17.53 10.71
CA ARG A 10 1.76 -17.38 9.33
C ARG A 10 0.25 -17.18 9.34
N SER A 11 -0.22 -16.12 8.71
CA SER A 11 -1.65 -15.87 8.51
C SER A 11 -2.23 -16.85 7.49
N SER A 12 -3.46 -17.31 7.75
CA SER A 12 -4.27 -18.02 6.77
C SER A 12 -5.13 -17.11 5.89
N ASN A 13 -5.04 -15.78 6.10
CA ASN A 13 -5.82 -14.79 5.37
C ASN A 13 -5.08 -14.26 4.12
N VAL A 14 -4.06 -14.95 3.63
CA VAL A 14 -3.43 -14.67 2.35
C VAL A 14 -4.13 -15.50 1.28
N GLU A 15 -4.71 -14.83 0.28
CA GLU A 15 -5.32 -15.44 -0.91
C GLU A 15 -4.40 -15.20 -2.12
N ASP A 16 -4.13 -16.25 -2.90
CA ASP A 16 -3.25 -16.19 -4.07
C ASP A 16 -4.05 -16.25 -5.36
N ASP A 17 -4.37 -15.09 -5.90
CA ASP A 17 -5.18 -14.93 -7.11
C ASP A 17 -4.31 -14.71 -8.38
N ARG A 18 -3.00 -14.92 -8.32
CA ARG A 18 -2.07 -14.71 -9.46
C ARG A 18 -2.34 -15.59 -10.67
N GLY A 19 -3.05 -16.68 -10.51
CA GLY A 19 -3.47 -17.59 -11.59
C GLY A 19 -4.90 -17.35 -12.09
N GLU A 20 -5.66 -16.46 -11.44
CA GLU A 20 -7.01 -16.16 -11.88
C GLU A 20 -6.96 -15.17 -13.03
N SER A 21 -7.33 -15.63 -14.24
CA SER A 21 -7.54 -14.71 -15.34
C SER A 21 -8.80 -13.87 -15.06
N THR A 22 -8.62 -12.59 -14.76
CA THR A 22 -9.72 -11.66 -14.89
C THR A 22 -10.27 -11.79 -16.30
N GLY A 23 -11.52 -12.23 -16.44
CA GLY A 23 -12.18 -12.52 -17.73
C GLY A 23 -12.50 -11.27 -18.57
N GLY A 24 -11.53 -10.37 -18.68
CA GLY A 24 -11.47 -9.22 -19.55
C GLY A 24 -10.09 -9.18 -20.16
N GLY A 25 -9.93 -9.88 -21.31
CA GLY A 25 -8.66 -9.97 -22.01
C GLY A 25 -8.14 -8.60 -22.43
N PHE A 26 -7.12 -8.12 -21.73
CA PHE A 26 -6.21 -7.13 -22.29
C PHE A 26 -5.09 -7.87 -23.00
N SER A 27 -5.33 -8.14 -24.29
CA SER A 27 -4.24 -8.46 -25.20
C SER A 27 -3.22 -7.31 -25.15
N ALA A 28 -1.97 -7.63 -24.87
CA ALA A 28 -0.83 -6.75 -25.11
C ALA A 28 -0.73 -6.49 -26.64
N ALA A 29 -1.60 -5.61 -27.14
CA ALA A 29 -1.49 -5.05 -28.47
C ALA A 29 -0.83 -3.68 -28.33
N HIS A 30 0.37 -3.57 -28.83
CA HIS A 30 1.11 -2.38 -29.27
C HIS A 30 0.34 -1.06 -29.08
N GLY A 31 0.57 -0.31 -28.00
CA GLY A 31 -0.09 1.01 -28.00
C GLY A 31 0.32 1.78 -26.83
N LEU A 32 0.35 1.85 -25.74
CA LEU A 32 0.77 2.84 -24.74
C LEU A 32 1.85 2.24 -23.84
N GLY A 33 3.03 2.81 -23.86
CA GLY A 33 4.12 2.41 -22.98
C GLY A 33 3.69 2.55 -21.51
N ILE A 34 4.21 1.69 -20.64
CA ILE A 34 3.95 1.70 -19.18
C ILE A 34 4.05 3.11 -18.59
N GLY A 35 4.98 3.94 -19.09
CA GLY A 35 5.10 5.35 -18.72
C GLY A 35 3.86 6.21 -19.03
N THR A 36 3.14 5.92 -20.12
CA THR A 36 1.93 6.67 -20.50
C THR A 36 0.75 6.30 -19.61
N ILE A 37 0.64 5.06 -19.19
CA ILE A 37 -0.42 4.59 -18.28
C ILE A 37 -0.23 5.21 -16.89
N VAL A 38 1.00 5.26 -16.39
CA VAL A 38 1.33 5.92 -15.13
C VAL A 38 1.02 7.43 -15.20
N ILE A 39 1.38 8.08 -16.30
CA ILE A 39 1.09 9.51 -16.52
C ILE A 39 -0.41 9.76 -16.61
N LEU A 40 -1.17 8.92 -17.32
CA LEU A 40 -2.62 9.07 -17.42
C LEU A 40 -3.33 8.75 -16.09
N GLY A 41 -2.83 7.80 -15.33
CA GLY A 41 -3.31 7.51 -13.97
C GLY A 41 -3.11 8.70 -13.03
N LEU A 42 -1.92 9.29 -13.04
CA LEU A 42 -1.60 10.47 -12.23
C LEU A 42 -2.34 11.73 -12.69
N ILE A 43 -2.53 11.93 -14.00
CA ILE A 43 -3.30 13.06 -14.56
C ILE A 43 -4.79 12.90 -14.24
N GLY A 44 -5.35 11.69 -14.38
CA GLY A 44 -6.75 11.42 -14.04
C GLY A 44 -7.02 11.71 -12.58
N TRP A 45 -6.12 11.26 -11.76
CA TRP A 45 -6.20 11.46 -10.34
C TRP A 45 -6.00 12.94 -9.92
N ALA A 46 -5.05 13.67 -10.53
CA ALA A 46 -4.84 15.10 -10.32
C ALA A 46 -6.02 15.99 -10.79
N LEU A 47 -6.82 15.50 -11.74
CA LEU A 47 -7.99 16.20 -12.26
C LEU A 47 -9.30 15.78 -11.60
N GLY A 48 -9.27 14.87 -10.59
CA GLY A 48 -10.46 14.31 -9.97
C GLY A 48 -11.30 13.44 -10.92
N ILE A 49 -10.69 12.97 -12.00
CA ILE A 49 -11.30 12.06 -12.97
C ILE A 49 -10.86 10.65 -12.62
N ASP A 50 -11.80 9.73 -12.47
CA ASP A 50 -11.47 8.33 -12.23
C ASP A 50 -10.44 7.85 -13.27
N PRO A 51 -9.27 7.37 -12.85
CA PRO A 51 -8.21 6.90 -13.77
C PRO A 51 -8.70 5.86 -14.77
N SER A 52 -9.68 5.05 -14.41
CA SER A 52 -10.30 4.07 -15.28
C SER A 52 -11.00 4.69 -16.49
N VAL A 53 -11.58 5.88 -16.34
CA VAL A 53 -12.24 6.63 -17.43
C VAL A 53 -11.23 7.12 -18.46
N LEU A 54 -10.05 7.57 -18.02
CA LEU A 54 -8.99 8.03 -18.93
C LEU A 54 -8.31 6.87 -19.64
N ILE A 55 -8.07 5.77 -18.95
CA ILE A 55 -7.45 4.58 -19.53
C ILE A 55 -8.42 3.93 -20.54
N ASN A 56 -9.69 3.81 -20.20
CA ASN A 56 -10.72 3.26 -21.11
C ASN A 56 -10.97 4.20 -22.30
N GLY A 57 -10.98 5.52 -22.10
CA GLY A 57 -11.12 6.50 -23.17
C GLY A 57 -9.97 6.46 -24.17
N ALA A 58 -8.73 6.31 -23.71
CA ALA A 58 -7.56 6.19 -24.56
C ALA A 58 -7.55 4.87 -25.37
N GLN A 59 -8.13 3.80 -24.84
CA GLN A 59 -8.27 2.51 -25.53
C GLN A 59 -9.33 2.52 -26.64
N ILE A 60 -10.45 3.21 -26.42
CA ILE A 60 -11.49 3.39 -27.45
C ILE A 60 -10.96 4.17 -28.65
N LEU A 61 -10.05 5.11 -28.43
CA LEU A 61 -9.43 5.91 -29.49
C LEU A 61 -8.35 5.17 -30.28
N SER A 62 -7.77 4.09 -29.73
CA SER A 62 -6.70 3.30 -30.38
C SER A 62 -7.19 2.12 -31.24
N GLY A 63 -8.49 1.90 -31.35
CA GLY A 63 -9.19 1.07 -32.34
C GLY A 63 -8.68 -0.35 -32.60
N GLY A 64 -9.50 -1.37 -32.38
CA GLY A 64 -9.29 -2.68 -33.00
C GLY A 64 -9.75 -3.88 -32.15
N GLY A 65 -10.96 -4.36 -32.42
CA GLY A 65 -11.45 -5.62 -31.88
C GLY A 65 -11.07 -6.81 -32.75
N ALA A 66 -10.61 -7.88 -32.12
CA ALA A 66 -10.67 -9.25 -32.65
C ALA A 66 -10.92 -10.21 -31.47
N PRO A 67 -11.71 -11.30 -31.66
CA PRO A 67 -12.06 -12.21 -30.56
C PRO A 67 -10.83 -13.05 -30.17
N SER A 68 -10.44 -12.98 -28.90
CA SER A 68 -9.35 -13.79 -28.34
C SER A 68 -9.89 -15.10 -27.75
N GLN A 69 -9.24 -16.19 -28.08
CA GLN A 69 -9.43 -17.51 -27.51
C GLN A 69 -9.04 -17.47 -26.01
N GLN A 70 -9.92 -17.97 -25.15
CA GLN A 70 -9.63 -18.23 -23.75
C GLN A 70 -8.52 -19.28 -23.65
N THR A 71 -7.33 -18.85 -23.31
CA THR A 71 -6.30 -19.74 -22.76
C THR A 71 -6.48 -19.74 -21.24
N THR A 72 -6.95 -20.84 -20.70
CA THR A 72 -6.83 -21.16 -19.26
C THR A 72 -5.34 -21.19 -18.94
N GLN A 73 -4.82 -20.14 -18.33
CA GLN A 73 -3.45 -20.16 -17.81
C GLN A 73 -3.39 -21.16 -16.65
N ALA A 74 -2.41 -22.07 -16.75
CA ALA A 74 -2.09 -22.97 -15.64
C ALA A 74 -1.68 -22.14 -14.39
N PRO A 75 -1.91 -22.67 -13.17
CA PRO A 75 -1.45 -22.02 -11.96
C PRO A 75 0.02 -21.62 -12.09
N VAL A 76 0.35 -20.37 -11.76
CA VAL A 76 1.75 -19.90 -11.79
C VAL A 76 2.52 -20.72 -10.76
N ALA A 77 3.43 -21.59 -11.22
CA ALA A 77 4.26 -22.38 -10.34
C ALA A 77 5.20 -21.43 -9.56
N ASP A 78 5.22 -21.58 -8.24
CA ASP A 78 6.14 -20.83 -7.39
C ASP A 78 7.57 -21.36 -7.59
N ASP A 79 8.48 -20.46 -7.94
CA ASP A 79 9.90 -20.70 -7.72
C ASP A 79 10.24 -20.49 -6.21
N ALA A 80 11.44 -20.87 -5.81
CA ALA A 80 11.86 -20.77 -4.42
C ALA A 80 11.80 -19.35 -3.85
N ARG A 81 12.06 -18.33 -4.68
CA ARG A 81 11.99 -16.91 -4.30
C ARG A 81 10.54 -16.47 -4.07
N THR A 82 9.66 -16.81 -4.97
CA THR A 82 8.22 -16.53 -4.86
C THR A 82 7.62 -17.18 -3.63
N ALA A 83 7.94 -18.46 -3.38
CA ALA A 83 7.48 -19.18 -2.19
C ALA A 83 7.98 -18.51 -0.90
N GLN A 84 9.24 -18.08 -0.84
CA GLN A 84 9.79 -17.36 0.30
C GLN A 84 9.12 -15.99 0.51
N THR A 85 8.84 -15.26 -0.56
CA THR A 85 8.13 -13.97 -0.47
C THR A 85 6.71 -14.15 0.05
N LYS A 86 5.99 -15.16 -0.40
CA LYS A 86 4.65 -15.50 0.12
C LYS A 86 4.69 -15.87 1.60
N ASP A 87 5.67 -16.68 2.02
CA ASP A 87 5.83 -17.05 3.43
C ASP A 87 6.14 -15.82 4.29
N PHE A 88 6.97 -14.91 3.80
CA PHE A 88 7.25 -13.64 4.45
C PHE A 88 6.00 -12.76 4.57
N ILE A 89 5.21 -12.60 3.50
CA ILE A 89 3.96 -11.85 3.52
C ILE A 89 3.00 -12.45 4.55
N ALA A 90 2.84 -13.77 4.56
CA ALA A 90 1.99 -14.46 5.53
C ALA A 90 2.49 -14.28 6.97
N ALA A 91 3.81 -14.23 7.19
CA ALA A 91 4.40 -13.98 8.50
C ALA A 91 4.11 -12.55 8.99
N VAL A 92 4.35 -11.54 8.16
CA VAL A 92 4.08 -10.14 8.51
C VAL A 92 2.60 -9.93 8.77
N LEU A 93 1.72 -10.44 7.88
CA LEU A 93 0.27 -10.35 8.08
C LEU A 93 -0.16 -11.02 9.38
N GLY A 94 0.37 -12.22 9.68
CA GLY A 94 0.06 -12.96 10.90
C GLY A 94 0.44 -12.20 12.17
N ASP A 95 1.61 -11.56 12.20
CA ASP A 95 2.00 -10.74 13.35
C ASP A 95 1.19 -9.44 13.44
N THR A 96 0.84 -8.80 12.32
CA THR A 96 -0.06 -7.63 12.36
C THR A 96 -1.42 -8.01 12.94
N GLU A 97 -2.00 -9.14 12.55
CA GLU A 97 -3.25 -9.66 13.12
C GLU A 97 -3.17 -9.84 14.62
N ASP A 98 -2.09 -10.48 15.10
CA ASP A 98 -1.89 -10.73 16.52
C ASP A 98 -1.75 -9.42 17.32
N ARG A 99 -0.91 -8.49 16.84
CA ARG A 99 -0.69 -7.20 17.52
C ARG A 99 -1.95 -6.34 17.55
N TRP A 100 -2.68 -6.25 16.44
CA TRP A 100 -3.93 -5.48 16.40
C TRP A 100 -5.05 -6.13 17.20
N THR A 101 -5.14 -7.46 17.23
CA THR A 101 -6.07 -8.20 18.10
C THR A 101 -5.81 -7.88 19.57
N ASP A 102 -4.54 -7.91 20.01
CA ASP A 102 -4.16 -7.55 21.39
C ASP A 102 -4.58 -6.12 21.73
N MET A 103 -4.31 -5.16 20.84
CA MET A 103 -4.64 -3.75 21.06
C MET A 103 -6.14 -3.48 21.08
N PHE A 104 -6.91 -4.09 20.15
CA PHE A 104 -8.37 -3.95 20.14
C PHE A 104 -9.01 -4.58 21.37
N THR A 105 -8.52 -5.76 21.79
CA THR A 105 -8.97 -6.40 23.04
C THR A 105 -8.72 -5.52 24.25
N ALA A 106 -7.55 -4.88 24.34
CA ALA A 106 -7.24 -3.93 25.41
C ALA A 106 -8.16 -2.69 25.43
N MET A 107 -8.75 -2.34 24.27
CA MET A 107 -9.77 -1.28 24.16
C MET A 107 -11.20 -1.79 24.39
N GLY A 108 -11.40 -3.08 24.71
CA GLY A 108 -12.73 -3.70 24.80
C GLY A 108 -13.45 -3.86 23.45
N ARG A 109 -12.69 -3.96 22.36
CA ARG A 109 -13.21 -4.10 20.98
C ARG A 109 -12.74 -5.41 20.37
N THR A 110 -13.43 -5.85 19.34
CA THR A 110 -13.02 -6.98 18.50
C THR A 110 -12.32 -6.45 17.26
N TYR A 111 -11.18 -7.04 16.91
CA TYR A 111 -10.51 -6.81 15.63
C TYR A 111 -10.95 -7.87 14.62
N HIS A 112 -11.26 -7.47 13.40
CA HIS A 112 -11.61 -8.37 12.31
C HIS A 112 -10.48 -8.28 11.27
N PRO A 113 -9.60 -9.28 11.19
CA PRO A 113 -8.47 -9.21 10.25
C PRO A 113 -8.93 -9.11 8.79
N PRO A 114 -8.23 -8.32 7.95
CA PRO A 114 -8.48 -8.26 6.52
C PRO A 114 -7.94 -9.50 5.83
N ARG A 115 -8.36 -9.75 4.60
CA ARG A 115 -7.64 -10.65 3.69
C ARG A 115 -6.60 -9.88 2.91
N LEU A 116 -5.48 -10.53 2.60
CA LEU A 116 -4.47 -10.01 1.69
C LEU A 116 -4.51 -10.83 0.40
N ARG A 117 -4.87 -10.18 -0.70
CA ARG A 117 -4.99 -10.79 -2.02
C ARG A 117 -3.73 -10.52 -2.84
N LEU A 118 -3.00 -11.60 -3.17
CA LEU A 118 -1.85 -11.55 -4.06
C LEU A 118 -2.33 -11.67 -5.48
N TYR A 119 -1.93 -10.72 -6.33
CA TYR A 119 -2.27 -10.76 -7.75
C TYR A 119 -1.05 -10.49 -8.64
N ALA A 120 -1.20 -10.65 -9.95
CA ALA A 120 -0.19 -10.33 -10.93
C ALA A 120 -0.81 -9.57 -12.10
N GLY A 121 -0.28 -8.38 -12.38
CA GLY A 121 -0.72 -7.53 -13.48
C GLY A 121 -1.99 -6.74 -13.17
N ALA A 122 -3.14 -7.40 -13.10
CA ALA A 122 -4.42 -6.76 -12.79
C ALA A 122 -5.37 -7.71 -12.06
N ILE A 123 -6.24 -7.15 -11.23
CA ILE A 123 -7.29 -7.88 -10.50
C ILE A 123 -8.55 -7.03 -10.39
N ASP A 124 -9.72 -7.66 -10.45
CA ASP A 124 -11.00 -7.06 -10.12
C ASP A 124 -11.24 -7.18 -8.61
N GLY A 125 -11.42 -6.07 -7.93
CA GLY A 125 -11.66 -5.98 -6.49
C GLY A 125 -12.90 -5.16 -6.15
N GLY A 126 -13.24 -5.11 -4.87
CA GLY A 126 -14.39 -4.34 -4.39
C GLY A 126 -14.33 -2.84 -4.75
N CYS A 127 -13.14 -2.28 -4.90
CA CYS A 127 -12.92 -0.90 -5.29
C CYS A 127 -12.73 -0.70 -6.81
N GLY A 128 -12.99 -1.71 -7.61
CA GLY A 128 -12.82 -1.71 -9.06
C GLY A 128 -11.54 -2.41 -9.50
N MET A 129 -11.17 -2.23 -10.78
CA MET A 129 -10.00 -2.86 -11.36
C MET A 129 -8.71 -2.24 -10.80
N ALA A 130 -7.88 -3.07 -10.20
CA ALA A 130 -6.52 -2.71 -9.77
C ALA A 130 -5.49 -3.20 -10.78
N GLN A 131 -4.40 -2.44 -10.89
CA GLN A 131 -3.24 -2.75 -11.74
C GLN A 131 -1.95 -2.66 -10.93
N SER A 132 -0.94 -3.46 -11.24
CA SER A 132 0.37 -3.46 -10.57
C SER A 132 0.99 -2.06 -10.44
N ALA A 133 0.78 -1.21 -11.45
CA ALA A 133 1.29 0.16 -11.46
C ALA A 133 0.68 1.07 -10.36
N MET A 134 -0.43 0.67 -9.74
CA MET A 134 -1.05 1.43 -8.65
C MET A 134 -0.36 1.20 -7.30
N GLY A 135 0.49 0.16 -7.22
CA GLY A 135 1.09 -0.28 -5.96
C GLY A 135 0.10 -1.05 -5.07
N PRO A 136 0.53 -1.46 -3.88
CA PRO A 136 -0.34 -2.04 -2.87
C PRO A 136 -1.40 -1.05 -2.41
N PHE A 137 -2.57 -1.55 -2.01
CA PHE A 137 -3.63 -0.70 -1.46
C PHE A 137 -4.62 -1.48 -0.60
N TYR A 138 -5.26 -0.79 0.33
CA TYR A 138 -6.43 -1.27 1.07
C TYR A 138 -7.72 -0.81 0.40
N CYS A 139 -8.67 -1.71 0.21
CA CYS A 139 -10.00 -1.39 -0.31
C CYS A 139 -11.05 -1.41 0.82
N PRO A 140 -11.67 -0.27 1.19
CA PRO A 140 -12.65 -0.24 2.27
C PRO A 140 -13.99 -0.87 1.90
N GLN A 141 -14.29 -1.09 0.61
CA GLN A 141 -15.57 -1.67 0.18
C GLN A 141 -15.66 -3.17 0.46
N ASP A 142 -14.56 -3.90 0.32
CA ASP A 142 -14.48 -5.33 0.58
C ASP A 142 -13.55 -5.70 1.74
N LYS A 143 -12.89 -4.69 2.33
CA LYS A 143 -11.95 -4.82 3.46
C LYS A 143 -10.75 -5.72 3.16
N ASN A 144 -10.30 -5.74 1.92
CA ASN A 144 -9.13 -6.50 1.50
C ASN A 144 -7.93 -5.58 1.27
N VAL A 145 -6.74 -6.13 1.51
CA VAL A 145 -5.47 -5.56 1.04
C VAL A 145 -5.09 -6.24 -0.26
N TYR A 146 -4.69 -5.47 -1.26
CA TYR A 146 -4.28 -5.96 -2.57
C TYR A 146 -2.79 -5.70 -2.77
N LEU A 147 -2.06 -6.72 -3.19
CA LEU A 147 -0.60 -6.66 -3.36
C LEU A 147 -0.16 -7.45 -4.59
N ASP A 148 0.44 -6.75 -5.56
CA ASP A 148 1.28 -7.41 -6.56
C ASP A 148 2.70 -7.53 -6.03
N MET A 149 3.23 -8.76 -5.93
CA MET A 149 4.57 -8.99 -5.38
C MET A 149 5.69 -8.34 -6.21
N SER A 150 5.43 -8.00 -7.49
CA SER A 150 6.39 -7.25 -8.31
C SER A 150 6.70 -5.87 -7.72
N PHE A 151 5.81 -5.30 -6.90
CA PHE A 151 6.03 -4.05 -6.21
C PHE A 151 7.26 -4.08 -5.29
N PHE A 152 7.55 -5.22 -4.67
CA PHE A 152 8.74 -5.34 -3.82
C PHE A 152 10.05 -5.24 -4.62
N GLN A 153 10.05 -5.73 -5.87
CA GLN A 153 11.17 -5.49 -6.78
C GLN A 153 11.25 -4.01 -7.18
N ASP A 154 10.10 -3.37 -7.39
CA ASP A 154 10.04 -1.95 -7.71
C ASP A 154 10.56 -1.07 -6.55
N LEU A 155 10.32 -1.44 -5.29
CA LEU A 155 10.90 -0.74 -4.13
C LEU A 155 12.43 -0.68 -4.21
N GLN A 156 13.07 -1.74 -4.65
CA GLN A 156 14.52 -1.81 -4.82
C GLN A 156 14.96 -1.07 -6.09
N ASP A 157 14.41 -1.44 -7.23
CA ASP A 157 14.94 -1.06 -8.54
C ASP A 157 14.54 0.35 -8.98
N LYS A 158 13.30 0.76 -8.70
CA LYS A 158 12.74 2.04 -9.16
C LYS A 158 12.82 3.12 -8.10
N PHE A 159 12.53 2.78 -6.85
CA PHE A 159 12.48 3.77 -5.78
C PHE A 159 13.80 3.87 -5.00
N GLY A 160 14.74 2.92 -5.21
CA GLY A 160 16.02 2.90 -4.49
C GLY A 160 15.81 2.89 -2.96
N ALA A 161 14.69 2.30 -2.52
CA ALA A 161 14.28 2.30 -1.13
C ALA A 161 15.18 1.43 -0.25
N CYS A 162 15.90 0.47 -0.84
CA CYS A 162 16.78 -0.45 -0.17
C CYS A 162 17.92 -0.93 -1.08
N SER A 163 19.03 -1.38 -0.50
CA SER A 163 20.25 -1.72 -1.23
C SER A 163 20.30 -3.15 -1.77
N ASP A 164 19.58 -4.07 -1.15
CA ASP A 164 19.53 -5.49 -1.51
C ASP A 164 18.30 -6.18 -0.90
N ASP A 165 18.03 -7.42 -1.31
CA ASP A 165 16.85 -8.19 -0.86
C ASP A 165 16.75 -8.30 0.68
N LYS A 166 17.86 -8.29 1.41
CA LYS A 166 17.86 -8.39 2.87
C LYS A 166 17.52 -7.05 3.51
N ALA A 167 18.07 -5.96 2.98
CA ALA A 167 17.75 -4.61 3.43
C ALA A 167 16.28 -4.25 3.13
N CYS A 168 15.69 -4.85 2.08
CA CYS A 168 14.32 -4.61 1.70
C CYS A 168 13.28 -5.23 2.66
N LYS A 169 13.62 -6.26 3.44
CA LYS A 169 12.60 -6.99 4.23
C LYS A 169 11.81 -6.11 5.19
N PHE A 170 12.43 -5.20 5.89
CA PHE A 170 11.67 -4.30 6.75
C PHE A 170 10.92 -3.21 5.95
N ALA A 171 11.43 -2.82 4.77
CA ALA A 171 10.73 -1.95 3.85
C ALA A 171 9.42 -2.60 3.33
N GLU A 172 9.51 -3.88 2.93
CA GLU A 172 8.34 -4.67 2.52
C GLU A 172 7.33 -4.83 3.68
N ALA A 173 7.81 -5.13 4.89
CA ALA A 173 6.98 -5.22 6.09
C ALA A 173 6.30 -3.88 6.43
N TYR A 174 7.03 -2.77 6.27
CA TYR A 174 6.46 -1.42 6.45
C TYR A 174 5.30 -1.17 5.48
N VAL A 175 5.44 -1.50 4.20
CA VAL A 175 4.37 -1.33 3.21
C VAL A 175 3.14 -2.16 3.59
N ILE A 176 3.30 -3.45 3.90
CA ILE A 176 2.20 -4.31 4.33
C ILE A 176 1.51 -3.72 5.57
N SER A 177 2.28 -3.31 6.57
CA SER A 177 1.72 -2.77 7.81
C SER A 177 1.06 -1.39 7.63
N HIS A 178 1.46 -0.61 6.61
CA HIS A 178 0.81 0.64 6.22
C HIS A 178 -0.59 0.36 5.65
N GLU A 179 -0.74 -0.61 4.74
CA GLU A 179 -2.04 -1.01 4.21
C GLU A 179 -2.96 -1.58 5.31
N ILE A 180 -2.40 -2.36 6.24
CA ILE A 180 -3.11 -2.78 7.45
C ILE A 180 -3.49 -1.57 8.32
N GLY A 181 -2.68 -0.50 8.34
CA GLY A 181 -3.00 0.76 8.99
C GLY A 181 -4.30 1.38 8.46
N HIS A 182 -4.52 1.35 7.14
CA HIS A 182 -5.79 1.79 6.53
C HIS A 182 -6.97 0.90 6.95
N HIS A 183 -6.77 -0.41 7.03
CA HIS A 183 -7.78 -1.31 7.56
C HIS A 183 -8.12 -1.00 9.03
N VAL A 184 -7.11 -0.72 9.86
CA VAL A 184 -7.32 -0.31 11.26
C VAL A 184 -8.08 1.02 11.35
N GLN A 185 -7.82 1.98 10.47
CA GLN A 185 -8.60 3.22 10.38
C GLN A 185 -10.08 2.95 10.08
N ASP A 186 -10.35 1.98 9.21
CA ASP A 186 -11.72 1.56 8.89
C ASP A 186 -12.38 0.90 10.11
N GLU A 187 -11.74 -0.07 10.74
CA GLU A 187 -12.22 -0.75 11.96
C GLU A 187 -12.43 0.23 13.15
N LEU A 188 -11.65 1.30 13.24
CA LEU A 188 -11.82 2.37 14.23
C LEU A 188 -12.89 3.41 13.81
N GLY A 189 -13.43 3.32 12.59
CA GLY A 189 -14.39 4.27 12.04
C GLY A 189 -13.79 5.63 11.70
N VAL A 190 -12.46 5.73 11.58
CA VAL A 190 -11.75 6.94 11.17
C VAL A 190 -11.91 7.16 9.68
N LEU A 191 -11.61 6.14 8.88
CA LEU A 191 -11.63 6.21 7.42
C LEU A 191 -13.02 6.60 6.87
N PRO A 192 -14.15 5.98 7.27
CA PRO A 192 -15.47 6.39 6.82
C PRO A 192 -15.81 7.85 7.15
N ARG A 193 -15.41 8.32 8.34
CA ARG A 193 -15.64 9.73 8.75
C ARG A 193 -14.85 10.71 7.89
N VAL A 194 -13.62 10.37 7.52
CA VAL A 194 -12.79 11.24 6.67
C VAL A 194 -13.31 11.22 5.24
N MET A 195 -13.68 10.06 4.70
CA MET A 195 -14.30 9.95 3.38
C MET A 195 -15.57 10.81 3.27
N ALA A 196 -16.41 10.81 4.30
CA ALA A 196 -17.60 11.69 4.32
C ALA A 196 -17.23 13.19 4.31
N LYS A 197 -16.14 13.59 5.00
CA LYS A 197 -15.61 14.97 4.94
C LYS A 197 -15.04 15.30 3.57
N GLN A 198 -14.32 14.38 2.93
CA GLN A 198 -13.78 14.55 1.59
C GLN A 198 -14.92 14.75 0.56
N GLN A 199 -16.01 13.97 0.68
CA GLN A 199 -17.20 14.13 -0.18
C GLN A 199 -17.91 15.48 0.01
N ALA A 200 -17.83 16.07 1.20
CA ALA A 200 -18.41 17.37 1.53
C ALA A 200 -17.44 18.55 1.29
N ALA A 201 -16.19 18.29 0.91
CA ALA A 201 -15.18 19.31 0.72
C ALA A 201 -15.49 20.18 -0.51
N SER A 202 -15.10 21.47 -0.43
CA SER A 202 -15.42 22.46 -1.47
C SER A 202 -14.48 22.39 -2.68
N ASN A 203 -13.30 21.80 -2.50
CA ASN A 203 -12.24 21.79 -3.51
C ASN A 203 -11.24 20.64 -3.26
N SER A 204 -10.39 20.37 -4.27
CA SER A 204 -9.40 19.32 -4.24
C SER A 204 -8.30 19.52 -3.18
N VAL A 205 -7.96 20.76 -2.84
CA VAL A 205 -6.94 21.04 -1.81
C VAL A 205 -7.41 20.55 -0.43
N GLU A 206 -8.68 20.77 -0.09
CA GLU A 206 -9.27 20.24 1.15
C GLU A 206 -9.32 18.72 1.15
N VAL A 207 -9.70 18.10 0.02
CA VAL A 207 -9.69 16.63 -0.15
C VAL A 207 -8.30 16.07 0.06
N ASN A 208 -7.29 16.65 -0.62
CA ASN A 208 -5.91 16.21 -0.52
C ASN A 208 -5.33 16.40 0.90
N ALA A 209 -5.65 17.52 1.56
CA ALA A 209 -5.22 17.76 2.93
C ALA A 209 -5.77 16.71 3.91
N LEU A 210 -7.01 16.25 3.72
CA LEU A 210 -7.60 15.16 4.50
C LEU A 210 -6.94 13.82 4.16
N GLN A 211 -6.65 13.58 2.88
CA GLN A 211 -5.97 12.36 2.45
C GLN A 211 -4.58 12.26 3.06
N VAL A 212 -3.77 13.31 2.99
CA VAL A 212 -2.44 13.35 3.65
C VAL A 212 -2.53 12.96 5.13
N ARG A 213 -3.56 13.41 5.86
CA ARG A 213 -3.73 13.05 7.27
C ARG A 213 -4.02 11.55 7.48
N ILE A 214 -4.79 10.94 6.60
CA ILE A 214 -5.08 9.49 6.61
C ILE A 214 -3.80 8.70 6.32
N GLU A 215 -3.03 9.10 5.32
CA GLU A 215 -1.77 8.45 4.96
C GLU A 215 -0.74 8.49 6.10
N LEU A 216 -0.55 9.67 6.68
CA LEU A 216 0.38 9.84 7.80
C LEU A 216 -0.08 9.09 9.06
N GLN A 217 -1.39 8.91 9.25
CA GLN A 217 -1.89 8.07 10.33
C GLN A 217 -1.62 6.59 10.06
N ALA A 218 -1.73 6.13 8.81
CA ALA A 218 -1.36 4.77 8.45
C ALA A 218 0.14 4.51 8.64
N ASP A 219 1.01 5.48 8.29
CA ASP A 219 2.44 5.43 8.62
C ASP A 219 2.68 5.31 10.14
N CYS A 220 1.95 6.07 10.93
CA CYS A 220 2.03 6.00 12.39
C CYS A 220 1.58 4.63 12.92
N TYR A 221 0.51 4.07 12.39
CA TYR A 221 0.03 2.72 12.76
C TYR A 221 1.03 1.62 12.36
N ALA A 222 1.70 1.75 11.23
CA ALA A 222 2.82 0.89 10.86
C ALA A 222 3.95 0.97 11.91
N GLY A 223 4.26 2.17 12.40
CA GLY A 223 5.19 2.38 13.51
C GLY A 223 4.72 1.74 14.81
N VAL A 224 3.44 1.85 15.17
CA VAL A 224 2.85 1.20 16.36
C VAL A 224 2.98 -0.31 16.27
N TRP A 225 2.64 -0.90 15.12
CA TRP A 225 2.86 -2.34 14.89
C TRP A 225 4.32 -2.71 15.09
N ALA A 226 5.25 -2.02 14.44
CA ALA A 226 6.68 -2.32 14.53
C ALA A 226 7.21 -2.26 15.97
N ASN A 227 6.75 -1.27 16.79
CA ASN A 227 7.06 -1.20 18.21
C ASN A 227 6.58 -2.46 18.96
N ARG A 228 5.32 -2.84 18.78
CA ARG A 228 4.70 -3.99 19.47
C ARG A 228 5.30 -5.32 19.05
N ALA A 229 5.58 -5.49 17.76
CA ALA A 229 6.30 -6.64 17.23
C ALA A 229 7.73 -6.70 17.80
N GLN A 230 8.43 -5.56 17.89
CA GLN A 230 9.77 -5.48 18.48
C GLN A 230 9.76 -5.88 19.96
N GLN A 231 8.80 -5.41 20.74
CA GLN A 231 8.65 -5.81 22.14
C GLN A 231 8.39 -7.31 22.30
N LYS A 232 7.66 -7.91 21.38
CA LYS A 232 7.29 -9.34 21.42
C LYS A 232 8.40 -10.26 20.95
N HIS A 233 9.01 -9.96 19.82
CA HIS A 233 9.88 -10.88 19.08
C HIS A 233 11.35 -10.44 19.07
N ASN A 234 11.63 -9.18 19.43
CA ASN A 234 12.98 -8.58 19.27
C ASN A 234 13.52 -8.82 17.86
N PHE A 235 12.71 -8.50 16.84
CA PHE A 235 12.90 -8.93 15.44
C PHE A 235 13.73 -7.96 14.62
N LEU A 236 13.85 -6.70 15.05
CA LEU A 236 14.60 -5.68 14.33
C LEU A 236 16.10 -5.83 14.57
N GLU A 237 16.85 -5.71 13.51
CA GLU A 237 18.30 -5.61 13.53
C GLU A 237 18.74 -4.14 13.38
N PRO A 238 19.99 -3.80 13.77
CA PRO A 238 20.51 -2.45 13.59
C PRO A 238 20.44 -2.00 12.13
N GLY A 239 19.78 -0.85 11.88
CA GLY A 239 19.57 -0.29 10.55
C GLY A 239 18.21 -0.54 9.93
N ASP A 240 17.42 -1.52 10.42
CA ASP A 240 16.10 -1.82 9.84
C ASP A 240 15.14 -0.63 9.93
N VAL A 241 15.12 0.08 11.08
CA VAL A 241 14.28 1.28 11.24
C VAL A 241 14.72 2.38 10.27
N ASP A 242 16.01 2.59 10.10
CA ASP A 242 16.54 3.57 9.15
C ASP A 242 16.13 3.21 7.72
N GLN A 243 16.09 1.91 7.40
CA GLN A 243 15.64 1.40 6.10
C GLN A 243 14.16 1.69 5.86
N ALA A 244 13.27 1.44 6.84
CA ALA A 244 11.86 1.82 6.74
C ALA A 244 11.68 3.33 6.52
N LEU A 245 12.47 4.13 7.23
CA LEU A 245 12.45 5.59 7.07
C LEU A 245 12.94 6.05 5.70
N GLN A 246 13.92 5.35 5.11
CA GLN A 246 14.35 5.59 3.73
C GLN A 246 13.24 5.23 2.75
N THR A 247 12.57 4.10 2.95
CA THR A 247 11.42 3.68 2.14
C THR A 247 10.29 4.70 2.20
N ALA A 248 9.84 5.08 3.40
CA ALA A 248 8.83 6.11 3.59
C ALA A 248 9.21 7.44 2.88
N SER A 249 10.50 7.78 2.92
CA SER A 249 11.03 8.97 2.23
C SER A 249 11.06 8.80 0.71
N ALA A 250 11.36 7.61 0.21
CA ALA A 250 11.45 7.32 -1.22
C ALA A 250 10.10 7.47 -1.94
N ILE A 251 9.00 7.18 -1.23
CA ILE A 251 7.63 7.25 -1.73
C ILE A 251 6.86 8.48 -1.22
N GLY A 252 7.55 9.50 -0.69
CA GLY A 252 6.95 10.78 -0.34
C GLY A 252 6.66 11.64 -1.59
N ASP A 253 5.53 12.38 -1.58
CA ASP A 253 5.09 13.17 -2.73
C ASP A 253 6.11 14.22 -3.17
N ASP A 254 6.82 14.83 -2.23
CA ASP A 254 7.85 15.83 -2.49
C ASP A 254 9.02 15.26 -3.31
N ARG A 255 9.42 14.03 -3.01
CA ARG A 255 10.48 13.35 -3.74
C ARG A 255 9.99 12.87 -5.11
N LEU A 256 8.85 12.18 -5.14
CA LEU A 256 8.29 11.64 -6.39
C LEU A 256 8.02 12.78 -7.40
N GLN A 257 7.42 13.88 -6.98
CA GLN A 257 7.16 15.02 -7.86
C GLN A 257 8.45 15.66 -8.34
N LYS A 258 9.45 15.84 -7.47
CA LYS A 258 10.74 16.39 -7.87
C LYS A 258 11.47 15.53 -8.89
N GLU A 259 11.44 14.21 -8.73
CA GLU A 259 12.04 13.26 -9.66
C GLU A 259 11.31 13.23 -11.02
N MET A 260 9.97 13.30 -11.01
CA MET A 260 9.15 13.19 -12.22
C MET A 260 9.04 14.48 -13.02
N GLN A 261 8.91 15.64 -12.36
CA GLN A 261 8.60 16.92 -13.02
C GLN A 261 9.57 18.05 -12.69
N GLY A 262 10.54 17.82 -11.80
CA GLY A 262 11.59 18.78 -11.45
C GLY A 262 11.20 19.82 -10.40
N TYR A 263 9.93 19.91 -10.00
CA TYR A 263 9.42 20.84 -9.00
C TYR A 263 8.33 20.19 -8.13
N VAL A 264 7.98 20.84 -7.02
CA VAL A 264 7.07 20.33 -6.00
C VAL A 264 5.83 21.22 -5.92
N VAL A 265 4.64 20.62 -5.84
CA VAL A 265 3.34 21.30 -5.70
C VAL A 265 2.64 20.78 -4.44
N PRO A 266 2.84 21.41 -3.26
CA PRO A 266 2.32 20.88 -1.98
C PRO A 266 0.81 20.69 -1.94
N ASP A 267 0.03 21.53 -2.60
CA ASP A 267 -1.44 21.43 -2.63
C ASP A 267 -1.97 20.19 -3.38
N SER A 268 -1.10 19.54 -4.17
CA SER A 268 -1.42 18.30 -4.86
C SER A 268 -0.92 17.04 -4.14
N PHE A 269 -0.35 17.18 -2.95
CA PHE A 269 0.10 16.04 -2.16
C PHE A 269 -1.08 15.21 -1.67
N THR A 270 -0.91 13.92 -1.70
CA THR A 270 -1.90 12.95 -1.23
C THR A 270 -1.35 11.99 -0.21
N HIS A 271 -0.02 11.75 -0.21
CA HIS A 271 0.66 10.91 0.78
C HIS A 271 1.46 11.70 1.81
N GLY A 272 1.69 12.99 1.55
CA GLY A 272 2.51 13.85 2.38
C GLY A 272 3.99 13.83 2.01
N THR A 273 4.77 14.71 2.64
CA THR A 273 6.21 14.81 2.41
C THR A 273 6.96 13.64 3.04
N SER A 274 8.14 13.36 2.50
CA SER A 274 9.10 12.41 3.06
C SER A 274 9.36 12.66 4.56
N ALA A 275 9.48 13.92 4.96
CA ALA A 275 9.71 14.30 6.37
C ALA A 275 8.50 14.02 7.27
N GLN A 276 7.29 14.27 6.77
CA GLN A 276 6.04 14.00 7.49
C GLN A 276 5.84 12.50 7.68
N ARG A 277 6.00 11.70 6.62
CA ARG A 277 5.90 10.24 6.68
C ARG A 277 6.87 9.64 7.71
N LYS A 278 8.13 10.04 7.65
CA LYS A 278 9.16 9.66 8.61
C LYS A 278 8.79 10.04 10.05
N ARG A 279 8.35 11.27 10.27
CA ARG A 279 7.96 11.77 11.58
C ARG A 279 6.83 10.95 12.19
N TRP A 280 5.78 10.65 11.42
CA TRP A 280 4.62 9.95 11.93
C TRP A 280 4.88 8.47 12.15
N PHE A 281 5.65 7.81 11.27
CA PHE A 281 6.14 6.46 11.56
C PHE A 281 6.90 6.41 12.90
N LEU A 282 7.85 7.32 13.12
CA LEU A 282 8.60 7.40 14.38
C LEU A 282 7.73 7.72 15.59
N SER A 283 6.68 8.52 15.44
CA SER A 283 5.72 8.77 16.53
C SER A 283 5.06 7.46 16.99
N GLY A 284 4.60 6.65 16.05
CA GLY A 284 4.07 5.32 16.33
C GLY A 284 5.12 4.37 16.91
N PHE A 285 6.28 4.31 16.28
CA PHE A 285 7.36 3.41 16.68
C PHE A 285 7.90 3.69 18.08
N ASN A 286 8.08 4.95 18.45
CA ASN A 286 8.60 5.32 19.76
C ASN A 286 7.58 5.15 20.88
N SER A 287 6.29 5.34 20.60
CA SER A 287 5.23 5.28 21.61
C SER A 287 4.60 3.89 21.76
N GLY A 288 4.44 3.15 20.66
CA GLY A 288 3.64 1.92 20.59
C GLY A 288 2.15 2.13 20.96
N GLN A 289 1.64 3.38 20.84
CA GLN A 289 0.30 3.76 21.25
C GLN A 289 -0.50 4.34 20.08
N ILE A 290 -1.73 3.86 19.88
CA ILE A 290 -2.67 4.39 18.87
C ILE A 290 -2.94 5.89 19.10
N SER A 291 -3.00 6.33 20.36
CA SER A 291 -3.24 7.74 20.72
C SER A 291 -2.14 8.71 20.25
N ALA A 292 -0.95 8.22 19.95
CA ALA A 292 0.14 9.04 19.39
C ALA A 292 -0.06 9.35 17.89
N CYS A 293 -1.06 8.73 17.24
CA CYS A 293 -1.33 8.80 15.80
C CYS A 293 -2.49 9.74 15.45
N ASP A 294 -2.79 10.73 16.28
CA ASP A 294 -3.87 11.68 15.99
C ASP A 294 -3.43 12.76 14.98
N THR A 295 -3.31 12.35 13.72
CA THR A 295 -2.99 13.25 12.61
C THR A 295 -4.14 14.18 12.26
N LEU A 296 -5.38 13.81 12.61
CA LEU A 296 -6.57 14.56 12.22
C LEU A 296 -6.75 15.84 13.02
N SER A 297 -6.32 15.86 14.30
CA SER A 297 -6.36 17.05 15.16
C SER A 297 -5.02 17.77 15.24
N ALA A 298 -3.93 17.18 14.75
CA ALA A 298 -2.61 17.79 14.80
C ALA A 298 -2.58 19.13 14.06
N SER A 299 -2.04 20.16 14.72
CA SER A 299 -1.85 21.49 14.14
C SER A 299 -0.70 21.52 13.13
N THR A 300 0.26 20.58 13.26
CA THR A 300 1.42 20.42 12.38
C THR A 300 1.59 18.94 12.04
N LEU A 301 1.62 18.64 10.77
CA LEU A 301 1.87 17.29 10.25
C LEU A 301 3.35 17.00 10.11
#